data_a30e391bc76a3415514de9c9128ae4a4
#
_entry.id   a30e391bc76a3415514de9c9128ae4a4
#
_cell.length_a   1.000
_cell.length_b   1.000
_cell.length_c   1.000
_cell.angle_alpha   90.00
_cell.angle_beta   90.00
_cell.angle_gamma   90.00
#
_symmetry.space_group_name_H-M   'P 1'
#
loop_
_entity.id
_entity.type
_entity.pdbx_description
1 polymer ?
#
loop_
_entity_poly.entity_id
_entity_poly.type
_entity_poly.pdbx_seq_one_letter_code
_entity_poly.pdbx_strand_id
1 'polypeptide(L)'
;MTTLHLTLHNACLASSDRLYPNTSLANLLLNDLSYAVCIEKIARPFLSEIIAMARVKHSLLLLALATSLSCGAVAKTPHRVTYALDAQASGVTETINNIANLTVVSKDANDLKAEYRAGFVQGKLQSKSIVAARDNAWDHAYLLDPSHEFPKQPVPTRDELDRAARLLNGNYGAFLQYLNNPATDKEVAYRLKRLLFRMLGIYHGATLKQPSALDFSGNWLPDTAYFKPGELALGYETRGLTFMDVYYLNADNDLGDVIAYLKEVATPSSRPEKCSAFLKRNGKEVILTHNTWQGFLSQTMNMTLAVNTDLMTFNAGSPGLIASGTDFGFNNKGMMFNETTHRMAYTQVKADGLWLFWRAALAEQFSTSIDDFFRYISLDNSGTYLNGYMLVDAKNGETGLVEMSYRCFIYYRSNGGVYTVSSKSLDGQPCSTDYDPAMVTPDYLTGINFPASLQVRTDLKSTNNRPARIRQFTQLLPGVIDVATAKSVITYTDPANPLSIFGRWDLAYGETAYPKMVPDGSIDAKVGTTEMVRSFMALSGELDLHAKTTGFWMRYGTPVVNGSPFIWSQSSWKWQKLRDVPDRVDGVFTLMPLHMK
;
A
#
# COMPACT_ATOMS: atom_id res chain seq x y z
N MET A 1 -29.16 34.23 -19.20
CA MET A 1 -28.53 32.92 -18.90
C MET A 1 -29.47 31.98 -18.20
N THR A 2 -30.20 32.38 -17.18
CA THR A 2 -31.14 31.52 -16.40
C THR A 2 -32.29 30.95 -17.22
N THR A 3 -32.85 31.71 -18.17
CA THR A 3 -33.95 31.30 -19.04
C THR A 3 -33.52 30.26 -20.09
N LEU A 4 -32.29 30.32 -20.55
CA LEU A 4 -31.75 29.38 -21.53
C LEU A 4 -31.47 27.98 -20.88
N HIS A 5 -31.12 27.98 -19.62
CA HIS A 5 -30.83 26.73 -18.86
C HIS A 5 -32.12 25.93 -18.59
N LEU A 6 -33.23 26.61 -18.27
CA LEU A 6 -34.54 25.97 -18.10
C LEU A 6 -35.11 25.40 -19.40
N THR A 7 -34.89 26.08 -20.53
CA THR A 7 -35.39 25.65 -21.83
C THR A 7 -34.64 24.43 -22.36
N LEU A 8 -33.35 24.32 -22.12
CA LEU A 8 -32.54 23.19 -22.50
C LEU A 8 -32.86 21.96 -21.64
N HIS A 9 -33.10 22.15 -20.34
CA HIS A 9 -33.46 21.07 -19.43
C HIS A 9 -34.82 20.46 -19.79
N ASN A 10 -35.82 21.28 -20.08
CA ASN A 10 -37.15 20.84 -20.48
C ASN A 10 -37.21 20.19 -21.87
N ALA A 11 -36.35 20.60 -22.81
CA ALA A 11 -36.27 20.00 -24.12
C ALA A 11 -35.65 18.59 -24.11
N CYS A 12 -34.69 18.34 -23.22
CA CYS A 12 -34.09 17.02 -23.03
C CYS A 12 -35.05 16.05 -22.33
N LEU A 13 -35.81 16.51 -21.33
CA LEU A 13 -36.79 15.70 -20.63
C LEU A 13 -37.98 15.31 -21.53
N ALA A 14 -38.42 16.19 -22.41
CA ALA A 14 -39.52 15.90 -23.35
C ALA A 14 -39.16 14.89 -24.45
N SER A 15 -37.87 14.66 -24.74
CA SER A 15 -37.44 13.65 -25.72
C SER A 15 -37.22 12.25 -25.10
N SER A 16 -37.06 12.14 -23.78
CA SER A 16 -36.85 10.87 -23.11
C SER A 16 -38.14 10.07 -22.89
N ASP A 17 -39.30 10.75 -22.84
CA ASP A 17 -40.60 10.08 -22.61
C ASP A 17 -41.20 9.40 -23.83
N ARG A 18 -40.59 9.47 -25.01
CA ARG A 18 -41.15 8.89 -26.26
C ARG A 18 -40.45 7.66 -26.81
N LEU A 19 -39.40 7.18 -26.15
CA LEU A 19 -38.69 5.98 -26.64
C LEU A 19 -38.46 4.99 -25.49
N TYR A 20 -39.27 3.93 -25.54
CA TYR A 20 -39.19 2.63 -24.85
C TYR A 20 -39.86 2.43 -23.50
N PRO A 21 -40.89 1.63 -23.43
CA PRO A 21 -41.28 0.86 -22.26
C PRO A 21 -40.66 -0.56 -22.33
N ASN A 22 -40.05 -0.98 -21.24
CA ASN A 22 -39.57 -2.34 -20.94
C ASN A 22 -38.31 -2.86 -21.62
N THR A 23 -37.15 -2.59 -20.98
CA THR A 23 -36.03 -3.58 -20.93
C THR A 23 -35.00 -3.18 -19.88
N SER A 24 -34.61 -4.11 -19.04
CA SER A 24 -33.67 -3.98 -17.95
C SER A 24 -32.22 -4.03 -18.46
N LEU A 25 -31.30 -3.38 -17.85
CA LEU A 25 -29.82 -3.35 -18.02
C LEU A 25 -29.23 -2.65 -19.26
N ALA A 26 -29.86 -2.69 -20.43
CA ALA A 26 -29.39 -1.95 -21.60
C ALA A 26 -29.59 -0.42 -21.45
N ASN A 27 -30.46 -0.02 -20.53
CA ASN A 27 -30.88 1.37 -20.37
C ASN A 27 -29.81 2.26 -19.68
N LEU A 28 -28.84 1.71 -18.97
CA LEU A 28 -27.80 2.52 -18.32
C LEU A 28 -26.70 2.96 -19.29
N LEU A 29 -26.35 2.12 -20.27
CA LEU A 29 -25.34 2.45 -21.29
C LEU A 29 -25.92 3.28 -22.44
N LEU A 30 -27.20 3.13 -22.77
CA LEU A 30 -27.88 3.91 -23.79
C LEU A 30 -28.20 5.33 -23.36
N ASN A 31 -28.40 5.58 -22.06
CA ASN A 31 -28.63 6.93 -21.53
C ASN A 31 -27.41 7.84 -21.72
N ASP A 32 -26.18 7.33 -21.56
CA ASP A 32 -24.97 8.14 -21.75
C ASP A 32 -24.74 8.49 -23.24
N LEU A 33 -25.02 7.55 -24.15
CA LEU A 33 -24.92 7.81 -25.58
C LEU A 33 -26.05 8.72 -26.11
N SER A 34 -27.27 8.57 -25.58
CA SER A 34 -28.41 9.42 -25.96
C SER A 34 -28.23 10.87 -25.52
N TYR A 35 -27.60 11.10 -24.36
CA TYR A 35 -27.26 12.43 -23.89
C TYR A 35 -26.18 13.10 -24.77
N ALA A 36 -25.16 12.35 -25.15
CA ALA A 36 -24.10 12.85 -26.03
C ALA A 36 -24.63 13.20 -27.44
N VAL A 37 -25.49 12.37 -28.00
CA VAL A 37 -26.12 12.59 -29.32
C VAL A 37 -27.13 13.74 -29.29
N CYS A 38 -27.86 13.91 -28.18
CA CYS A 38 -28.80 15.01 -28.01
C CYS A 38 -28.06 16.36 -27.93
N ILE A 39 -26.96 16.43 -27.20
CA ILE A 39 -26.11 17.64 -27.12
C ILE A 39 -25.47 17.96 -28.47
N GLU A 40 -25.01 16.97 -29.23
CA GLU A 40 -24.41 17.19 -30.55
C GLU A 40 -25.43 17.70 -31.55
N LYS A 41 -26.66 17.21 -31.57
CA LYS A 41 -27.72 17.64 -32.47
C LYS A 41 -28.26 19.06 -32.17
N ILE A 42 -28.28 19.46 -30.89
CA ILE A 42 -28.75 20.77 -30.46
C ILE A 42 -27.62 21.83 -30.58
N ALA A 43 -26.37 21.45 -30.32
CA ALA A 43 -25.23 22.34 -30.33
C ALA A 43 -24.75 22.70 -31.75
N ARG A 44 -24.89 21.82 -32.77
CA ARG A 44 -24.43 22.07 -34.14
C ARG A 44 -25.05 23.29 -34.82
N PRO A 45 -26.37 23.54 -34.82
CA PRO A 45 -26.93 24.72 -35.41
C PRO A 45 -26.55 26.01 -34.66
N PHE A 46 -26.44 25.96 -33.33
CA PHE A 46 -25.99 27.12 -32.53
C PHE A 46 -24.50 27.45 -32.71
N LEU A 47 -23.66 26.43 -32.83
CA LEU A 47 -22.23 26.64 -33.12
C LEU A 47 -22.02 27.25 -34.49
N SER A 48 -22.80 26.88 -35.50
CA SER A 48 -22.71 27.46 -36.84
C SER A 48 -23.08 28.96 -36.88
N GLU A 49 -24.07 29.37 -36.08
CA GLU A 49 -24.42 30.80 -35.94
C GLU A 49 -23.40 31.59 -35.12
N ILE A 50 -22.86 31.02 -34.08
CA ILE A 50 -21.82 31.64 -33.24
C ILE A 50 -20.51 31.77 -34.03
N ILE A 51 -20.16 30.78 -34.84
CA ILE A 51 -18.97 30.84 -35.72
C ILE A 51 -19.14 31.88 -36.83
N ALA A 52 -20.37 32.06 -37.35
CA ALA A 52 -20.66 33.11 -38.32
C ALA A 52 -20.54 34.53 -37.73
N MET A 53 -20.91 34.72 -36.47
CA MET A 53 -20.75 36.00 -35.76
C MET A 53 -19.34 36.25 -35.21
N ALA A 54 -18.56 35.20 -34.91
CA ALA A 54 -17.23 35.28 -34.29
C ALA A 54 -16.10 35.60 -35.29
N ARG A 55 -16.37 35.61 -36.60
CA ARG A 55 -15.37 36.02 -37.62
C ARG A 55 -14.99 37.50 -37.57
N VAL A 56 -15.57 38.29 -36.69
CA VAL A 56 -15.34 39.74 -36.65
C VAL A 56 -14.71 40.27 -35.35
N LYS A 57 -14.61 39.60 -34.27
CA LYS A 57 -13.81 40.00 -33.06
C LYS A 57 -14.03 38.99 -31.90
N HIS A 58 -12.96 38.45 -31.31
CA HIS A 58 -12.82 37.75 -30.00
C HIS A 58 -12.57 36.26 -30.02
N SER A 59 -11.35 35.88 -30.38
CA SER A 59 -10.81 34.51 -30.25
C SER A 59 -10.58 34.04 -28.81
N LEU A 60 -10.72 34.88 -27.81
CA LEU A 60 -10.44 34.53 -26.38
C LEU A 60 -11.68 34.14 -25.57
N LEU A 61 -12.88 34.49 -26.03
CA LEU A 61 -14.11 34.15 -25.30
C LEU A 61 -14.59 32.72 -25.59
N LEU A 62 -14.24 32.18 -26.74
CA LEU A 62 -14.62 30.82 -27.15
C LEU A 62 -13.81 29.72 -26.43
N LEU A 63 -12.57 30.02 -26.04
CA LEU A 63 -11.75 29.08 -25.28
C LEU A 63 -12.27 28.89 -23.82
N ALA A 64 -12.80 29.97 -23.24
CA ALA A 64 -13.38 29.93 -21.89
C ALA A 64 -14.75 29.23 -21.84
N LEU A 65 -15.54 29.27 -22.93
CA LEU A 65 -16.83 28.56 -22.99
C LEU A 65 -16.64 27.06 -23.31
N ALA A 66 -15.65 26.69 -24.10
CA ALA A 66 -15.36 25.29 -24.39
C ALA A 66 -14.82 24.53 -23.17
N THR A 67 -14.11 25.21 -22.25
CA THR A 67 -13.62 24.62 -21.01
C THR A 67 -14.69 24.53 -19.93
N SER A 68 -15.79 25.29 -20.02
CA SER A 68 -16.92 25.21 -19.06
C SER A 68 -18.00 24.21 -19.47
N LEU A 69 -17.93 23.66 -20.69
CA LEU A 69 -18.82 22.60 -21.20
C LEU A 69 -18.21 21.21 -21.11
N SER A 70 -17.04 21.06 -20.49
CA SER A 70 -16.63 19.75 -19.98
C SER A 70 -17.72 19.34 -18.97
N CYS A 71 -18.53 18.34 -19.31
CA CYS A 71 -19.45 17.68 -18.38
C CYS A 71 -18.68 17.44 -17.08
N GLY A 72 -18.95 18.25 -16.07
CA GLY A 72 -18.45 17.98 -14.74
C GLY A 72 -18.94 16.59 -14.39
N ALA A 73 -18.04 15.62 -14.34
CA ALA A 73 -18.34 14.34 -13.74
C ALA A 73 -18.99 14.70 -12.40
N VAL A 74 -20.27 14.38 -12.23
CA VAL A 74 -20.94 14.53 -10.94
C VAL A 74 -20.10 13.69 -10.00
N ALA A 75 -19.28 14.35 -9.19
CA ALA A 75 -18.47 13.70 -8.20
C ALA A 75 -19.45 12.88 -7.36
N LYS A 76 -19.44 11.55 -7.52
CA LYS A 76 -20.23 10.68 -6.66
C LYS A 76 -19.84 11.07 -5.24
N THR A 77 -20.83 11.48 -4.45
CA THR A 77 -20.61 11.77 -3.02
C THR A 77 -19.85 10.58 -2.45
N PRO A 78 -18.66 10.78 -1.86
CA PRO A 78 -17.88 9.67 -1.36
C PRO A 78 -18.74 8.85 -0.42
N HIS A 79 -18.80 7.54 -0.64
CA HIS A 79 -19.56 6.65 0.24
C HIS A 79 -18.81 6.62 1.58
N ARG A 80 -19.35 7.30 2.56
CA ARG A 80 -18.75 7.49 3.88
C ARG A 80 -19.50 6.67 4.92
N VAL A 81 -18.77 5.85 5.66
CA VAL A 81 -19.31 5.04 6.75
C VAL A 81 -18.60 5.38 8.04
N THR A 82 -19.35 5.70 9.08
CA THR A 82 -18.84 5.90 10.44
C THR A 82 -19.26 4.74 11.33
N TYR A 83 -18.40 4.39 12.27
CA TYR A 83 -18.69 3.40 13.30
C TYR A 83 -18.11 3.85 14.64
N ALA A 84 -18.89 3.79 15.70
CA ALA A 84 -18.45 3.98 17.05
C ALA A 84 -18.70 2.68 17.83
N LEU A 85 -17.65 2.13 18.44
CA LEU A 85 -17.77 1.01 19.37
C LEU A 85 -18.38 1.50 20.68
N ASP A 86 -17.91 2.66 21.13
CA ASP A 86 -18.40 3.43 22.29
C ASP A 86 -17.82 4.85 22.25
N ALA A 87 -17.92 5.59 23.36
CA ALA A 87 -17.40 6.95 23.48
C ALA A 87 -15.86 7.06 23.38
N GLN A 88 -15.15 5.95 23.51
CA GLN A 88 -13.68 5.89 23.56
C GLN A 88 -13.04 5.38 22.25
N ALA A 89 -13.81 4.69 21.39
CA ALA A 89 -13.27 4.14 20.15
C ALA A 89 -14.27 4.30 19.00
N SER A 90 -13.82 4.94 17.94
CA SER A 90 -14.63 5.22 16.75
C SER A 90 -13.75 5.33 15.49
N GLY A 91 -14.39 5.32 14.33
CA GLY A 91 -13.69 5.50 13.07
C GLY A 91 -14.61 5.84 11.92
N VAL A 92 -14.00 6.19 10.81
CA VAL A 92 -14.66 6.52 9.55
C VAL A 92 -13.89 5.88 8.39
N THR A 93 -14.64 5.37 7.42
CA THR A 93 -14.08 4.97 6.13
C THR A 93 -14.82 5.67 5.00
N GLU A 94 -14.10 6.04 3.96
CA GLU A 94 -14.64 6.62 2.74
C GLU A 94 -13.78 6.19 1.54
N THR A 95 -14.30 6.35 0.32
CA THR A 95 -13.53 6.09 -0.90
C THR A 95 -13.36 7.39 -1.66
N ILE A 96 -12.11 7.74 -1.97
CA ILE A 96 -11.72 8.96 -2.68
C ILE A 96 -10.88 8.56 -3.88
N ASN A 97 -11.36 8.83 -5.11
CA ASN A 97 -10.67 8.44 -6.35
C ASN A 97 -10.22 6.96 -6.35
N ASN A 98 -11.10 6.07 -5.94
CA ASN A 98 -10.87 4.63 -5.81
C ASN A 98 -9.86 4.21 -4.71
N ILE A 99 -9.38 5.14 -3.89
CA ILE A 99 -8.53 4.86 -2.74
C ILE A 99 -9.43 4.82 -1.50
N ALA A 100 -9.44 3.71 -0.79
CA ALA A 100 -10.09 3.63 0.51
C ALA A 100 -9.29 4.46 1.53
N ASN A 101 -9.98 5.27 2.31
CA ASN A 101 -9.40 6.11 3.36
C ASN A 101 -10.06 5.76 4.69
N LEU A 102 -9.28 5.23 5.62
CA LEU A 102 -9.74 4.83 6.95
C LEU A 102 -9.08 5.69 8.01
N THR A 103 -9.88 6.23 8.93
CA THR A 103 -9.38 6.85 10.16
C THR A 103 -10.00 6.14 11.35
N VAL A 104 -9.16 5.75 12.32
CA VAL A 104 -9.56 5.10 13.57
C VAL A 104 -8.93 5.83 14.74
N VAL A 105 -9.74 6.11 15.76
CA VAL A 105 -9.31 6.70 17.02
C VAL A 105 -9.76 5.80 18.16
N SER A 106 -8.86 5.54 19.11
CA SER A 106 -9.15 4.78 20.32
C SER A 106 -8.39 5.35 21.52
N LYS A 107 -9.06 5.46 22.66
CA LYS A 107 -8.50 5.93 23.94
C LYS A 107 -8.90 4.98 25.05
N ASP A 108 -7.96 4.58 25.87
CA ASP A 108 -8.21 3.83 27.12
C ASP A 108 -6.98 3.99 28.04
N ALA A 109 -7.20 3.97 29.35
CA ALA A 109 -6.09 4.00 30.31
C ALA A 109 -5.17 2.76 30.21
N ASN A 110 -5.67 1.67 29.67
CA ASN A 110 -4.91 0.47 29.35
C ASN A 110 -4.61 0.42 27.86
N ASP A 111 -3.32 0.53 27.49
CA ASP A 111 -2.89 0.55 26.08
C ASP A 111 -3.29 -0.70 25.31
N LEU A 112 -3.22 -1.89 25.91
CA LEU A 112 -3.61 -3.14 25.24
C LEU A 112 -5.09 -3.14 24.89
N LYS A 113 -5.93 -2.58 25.78
CA LYS A 113 -7.34 -2.42 25.53
C LYS A 113 -7.62 -1.34 24.48
N ALA A 114 -6.87 -0.22 24.50
CA ALA A 114 -6.96 0.81 23.47
C ALA A 114 -6.61 0.23 22.08
N GLU A 115 -5.55 -0.55 21.98
CA GLU A 115 -5.13 -1.24 20.73
C GLU A 115 -6.18 -2.23 20.24
N TYR A 116 -6.71 -3.07 21.14
CA TYR A 116 -7.79 -4.01 20.81
C TYR A 116 -9.01 -3.29 20.24
N ARG A 117 -9.44 -2.20 20.90
CA ARG A 117 -10.60 -1.39 20.48
C ARG A 117 -10.35 -0.73 19.12
N ALA A 118 -9.17 -0.19 18.90
CA ALA A 118 -8.77 0.35 17.60
C ALA A 118 -8.86 -0.73 16.51
N GLY A 119 -8.31 -1.91 16.77
CA GLY A 119 -8.40 -3.06 15.87
C GLY A 119 -9.85 -3.47 15.62
N PHE A 120 -10.71 -3.48 16.65
CA PHE A 120 -12.12 -3.83 16.50
C PHE A 120 -12.87 -2.85 15.58
N VAL A 121 -12.64 -1.55 15.74
CA VAL A 121 -13.22 -0.51 14.86
C VAL A 121 -12.71 -0.68 13.43
N GLN A 122 -11.42 -0.88 13.24
CA GLN A 122 -10.81 -1.17 11.94
C GLN A 122 -11.44 -2.41 11.30
N GLY A 123 -11.47 -3.54 12.01
CA GLY A 123 -12.04 -4.80 11.52
C GLY A 123 -13.52 -4.66 11.14
N LYS A 124 -14.30 -3.94 11.93
CA LYS A 124 -15.72 -3.67 11.64
C LYS A 124 -15.91 -2.86 10.37
N LEU A 125 -15.16 -1.77 10.22
CA LEU A 125 -15.25 -0.89 9.04
C LEU A 125 -14.74 -1.55 7.76
N GLN A 126 -13.79 -2.48 7.87
CA GLN A 126 -13.16 -3.19 6.75
C GLN A 126 -13.64 -4.63 6.59
N SER A 127 -14.68 -5.07 7.29
CA SER A 127 -15.04 -6.51 7.38
C SER A 127 -15.16 -7.20 6.02
N LYS A 128 -15.82 -6.57 5.04
CA LYS A 128 -15.96 -7.10 3.69
C LYS A 128 -14.63 -7.15 2.94
N SER A 129 -13.86 -6.07 3.02
CA SER A 129 -12.57 -5.96 2.32
C SER A 129 -11.53 -6.91 2.91
N ILE A 130 -11.55 -7.19 4.22
CA ILE A 130 -10.67 -8.19 4.86
C ILE A 130 -11.00 -9.60 4.36
N VAL A 131 -12.28 -9.95 4.28
CA VAL A 131 -12.70 -11.25 3.74
C VAL A 131 -12.30 -11.36 2.27
N ALA A 132 -12.54 -10.32 1.47
CA ALA A 132 -12.15 -10.29 0.07
C ALA A 132 -10.63 -10.41 -0.12
N ALA A 133 -9.84 -9.69 0.68
CA ALA A 133 -8.37 -9.76 0.65
C ALA A 133 -7.89 -11.18 1.01
N ARG A 134 -8.47 -11.81 2.06
CA ARG A 134 -8.19 -13.19 2.45
C ARG A 134 -8.50 -14.17 1.30
N ASP A 135 -9.66 -14.04 0.67
CA ASP A 135 -10.09 -14.91 -0.42
C ASP A 135 -9.20 -14.73 -1.65
N ASN A 136 -8.89 -13.48 -2.02
CA ASN A 136 -7.97 -13.19 -3.11
C ASN A 136 -6.56 -13.75 -2.82
N ALA A 137 -6.06 -13.61 -1.60
CA ALA A 137 -4.74 -14.11 -1.21
C ALA A 137 -4.67 -15.65 -1.28
N TRP A 138 -5.71 -16.36 -0.84
CA TRP A 138 -5.74 -17.83 -0.94
C TRP A 138 -6.01 -18.32 -2.37
N ASP A 139 -6.88 -17.68 -3.15
CA ASP A 139 -7.13 -18.00 -4.55
C ASP A 139 -5.89 -17.84 -5.42
N HIS A 140 -5.07 -16.85 -5.08
CA HIS A 140 -3.87 -16.49 -5.82
C HIS A 140 -2.59 -16.79 -5.05
N ALA A 141 -2.63 -17.76 -4.14
CA ALA A 141 -1.49 -18.19 -3.33
C ALA A 141 -0.40 -18.90 -4.17
N TYR A 142 0.01 -18.27 -5.29
CA TYR A 142 1.23 -18.62 -6.04
C TYR A 142 2.47 -18.57 -5.14
N LEU A 143 2.35 -17.99 -3.97
CA LEU A 143 3.34 -18.06 -2.89
C LEU A 143 3.63 -19.51 -2.48
N LEU A 144 2.66 -20.41 -2.63
CA LEU A 144 2.82 -21.83 -2.29
C LEU A 144 3.58 -22.62 -3.36
N ASP A 145 3.59 -22.12 -4.59
CA ASP A 145 4.43 -22.63 -5.66
C ASP A 145 4.80 -21.55 -6.69
N PRO A 146 5.97 -20.93 -6.57
CA PRO A 146 6.41 -19.89 -7.49
C PRO A 146 6.68 -20.39 -8.93
N SER A 147 6.64 -21.70 -9.19
CA SER A 147 6.76 -22.26 -10.54
C SER A 147 5.45 -22.31 -11.32
N HIS A 148 4.32 -22.00 -10.68
CA HIS A 148 3.02 -22.04 -11.32
C HIS A 148 2.87 -20.95 -12.39
N GLU A 149 2.46 -21.36 -13.57
CA GLU A 149 2.13 -20.48 -14.70
C GLU A 149 0.63 -20.16 -14.73
N PHE A 150 0.27 -18.88 -14.84
CA PHE A 150 -1.11 -18.47 -15.14
C PHE A 150 -1.43 -18.69 -16.63
N PRO A 151 -2.66 -18.96 -17.02
CA PRO A 151 -3.90 -19.14 -16.24
C PRO A 151 -4.16 -20.58 -15.77
N LYS A 152 -3.18 -21.45 -15.82
CA LYS A 152 -3.30 -22.87 -15.47
C LYS A 152 -2.90 -23.17 -14.04
N GLN A 153 -2.78 -22.16 -13.18
CA GLN A 153 -2.49 -22.42 -11.78
C GLN A 153 -3.56 -23.33 -11.18
N PRO A 154 -3.20 -24.52 -10.74
CA PRO A 154 -4.10 -25.27 -9.91
C PRO A 154 -4.35 -24.48 -8.63
N VAL A 155 -5.57 -24.54 -8.11
CA VAL A 155 -5.86 -24.17 -6.74
C VAL A 155 -4.85 -24.88 -5.86
N PRO A 156 -4.27 -24.23 -4.81
CA PRO A 156 -3.33 -24.88 -3.92
C PRO A 156 -3.85 -26.24 -3.48
N THR A 157 -2.99 -27.24 -3.54
CA THR A 157 -3.35 -28.59 -3.09
C THR A 157 -3.62 -28.59 -1.59
N ARG A 158 -4.36 -29.57 -1.12
CA ARG A 158 -4.61 -29.75 0.32
C ARG A 158 -3.29 -29.78 1.13
N ASP A 159 -2.30 -30.51 0.62
CA ASP A 159 -1.00 -30.63 1.29
C ASP A 159 -0.23 -29.31 1.37
N GLU A 160 -0.35 -28.46 0.34
CA GLU A 160 0.24 -27.11 0.34
C GLU A 160 -0.45 -26.21 1.37
N LEU A 161 -1.79 -26.21 1.42
CA LEU A 161 -2.55 -25.45 2.41
C LEU A 161 -2.25 -25.94 3.85
N ASP A 162 -2.19 -27.24 4.07
CA ASP A 162 -1.84 -27.80 5.37
C ASP A 162 -0.39 -27.48 5.76
N ARG A 163 0.53 -27.40 4.81
CA ARG A 163 1.91 -26.94 5.05
C ARG A 163 1.92 -25.48 5.47
N ALA A 164 1.23 -24.61 4.71
CA ALA A 164 1.13 -23.19 5.04
C ALA A 164 0.54 -22.99 6.45
N ALA A 165 -0.53 -23.71 6.78
CA ALA A 165 -1.14 -23.68 8.12
C ALA A 165 -0.15 -24.09 9.23
N ARG A 166 0.63 -25.15 9.02
CA ARG A 166 1.65 -25.59 10.00
C ARG A 166 2.75 -24.55 10.17
N LEU A 167 3.22 -23.91 9.10
CA LEU A 167 4.24 -22.85 9.16
C LEU A 167 3.72 -21.61 9.89
N LEU A 168 2.51 -21.16 9.58
CA LEU A 168 1.87 -20.03 10.27
C LEU A 168 1.67 -20.33 11.76
N ASN A 169 1.13 -21.50 12.09
CA ASN A 169 0.95 -21.94 13.48
C ASN A 169 2.28 -22.02 14.22
N GLY A 170 3.32 -22.59 13.58
CA GLY A 170 4.66 -22.70 14.15
C GLY A 170 5.26 -21.34 14.45
N ASN A 171 5.18 -20.41 13.50
CA ASN A 171 5.69 -19.05 13.71
C ASN A 171 4.91 -18.28 14.77
N TYR A 172 3.57 -18.39 14.80
CA TYR A 172 2.78 -17.79 15.86
C TYR A 172 3.14 -18.35 17.24
N GLY A 173 3.35 -19.66 17.36
CA GLY A 173 3.84 -20.28 18.59
C GLY A 173 5.21 -19.76 19.02
N ALA A 174 6.15 -19.65 18.09
CA ALA A 174 7.47 -19.07 18.33
C ALA A 174 7.39 -17.59 18.76
N PHE A 175 6.51 -16.81 18.12
CA PHE A 175 6.23 -15.43 18.52
C PHE A 175 5.71 -15.32 19.96
N LEU A 176 4.77 -16.18 20.38
CA LEU A 176 4.29 -16.21 21.75
C LEU A 176 5.40 -16.58 22.75
N GLN A 177 6.28 -17.51 22.37
CA GLN A 177 7.48 -17.84 23.18
C GLN A 177 8.44 -16.66 23.28
N TYR A 178 8.67 -15.92 22.18
CA TYR A 178 9.48 -14.70 22.18
C TYR A 178 8.93 -13.65 23.15
N LEU A 179 7.61 -13.42 23.15
CA LEU A 179 6.96 -12.48 24.07
C LEU A 179 7.08 -12.85 25.54
N ASN A 180 7.16 -14.15 25.84
CA ASN A 180 7.24 -14.69 27.20
C ASN A 180 8.70 -14.97 27.65
N ASN A 181 9.68 -14.83 26.76
CA ASN A 181 11.07 -15.06 27.09
C ASN A 181 11.58 -13.94 28.01
N PRO A 182 12.06 -14.26 29.23
CA PRO A 182 12.58 -13.25 30.15
C PRO A 182 13.82 -12.49 29.64
N ALA A 183 14.50 -13.03 28.62
CA ALA A 183 15.62 -12.36 27.96
C ALA A 183 15.18 -11.33 26.90
N THR A 184 13.91 -11.35 26.48
CA THR A 184 13.37 -10.35 25.57
C THR A 184 13.25 -9.00 26.28
N ASP A 185 13.69 -7.94 25.61
CA ASP A 185 13.51 -6.59 26.09
C ASP A 185 12.03 -6.32 26.43
N LYS A 186 11.76 -5.87 27.66
CA LYS A 186 10.40 -5.72 28.19
C LYS A 186 9.58 -4.68 27.41
N GLU A 187 10.22 -3.62 26.95
CA GLU A 187 9.57 -2.56 26.14
C GLU A 187 9.18 -3.13 24.78
N VAL A 188 10.09 -3.85 24.12
CA VAL A 188 9.85 -4.53 22.84
C VAL A 188 8.71 -5.54 22.98
N ALA A 189 8.76 -6.40 23.99
CA ALA A 189 7.71 -7.39 24.24
C ALA A 189 6.34 -6.74 24.48
N TYR A 190 6.31 -5.63 25.23
CA TYR A 190 5.06 -4.90 25.50
C TYR A 190 4.50 -4.26 24.23
N ARG A 191 5.32 -3.62 23.40
CA ARG A 191 4.90 -3.02 22.12
C ARG A 191 4.41 -4.08 21.13
N LEU A 192 5.07 -5.23 21.05
CA LEU A 192 4.59 -6.35 20.24
C LEU A 192 3.26 -6.91 20.75
N LYS A 193 3.04 -6.96 22.09
CA LYS A 193 1.72 -7.29 22.65
C LYS A 193 0.65 -6.29 22.23
N ARG A 194 0.94 -5.00 22.20
CA ARG A 194 0.01 -3.97 21.69
C ARG A 194 -0.43 -4.32 20.26
N LEU A 195 0.53 -4.62 19.37
CA LEU A 195 0.24 -5.00 17.98
C LEU A 195 -0.59 -6.30 17.89
N LEU A 196 -0.29 -7.29 18.72
CA LEU A 196 -1.07 -8.53 18.79
C LEU A 196 -2.52 -8.28 19.21
N PHE A 197 -2.74 -7.44 20.21
CA PHE A 197 -4.10 -7.07 20.65
C PHE A 197 -4.86 -6.30 19.57
N ARG A 198 -4.18 -5.44 18.78
CA ARG A 198 -4.79 -4.81 17.61
C ARG A 198 -5.22 -5.85 16.57
N MET A 199 -4.35 -6.79 16.22
CA MET A 199 -4.68 -7.87 15.27
C MET A 199 -5.86 -8.70 15.75
N LEU A 200 -5.91 -9.02 17.03
CA LEU A 200 -7.05 -9.71 17.64
C LEU A 200 -8.33 -8.88 17.55
N GLY A 201 -8.24 -7.58 17.79
CA GLY A 201 -9.34 -6.64 17.60
C GLY A 201 -9.84 -6.63 16.15
N ILE A 202 -8.95 -6.57 15.17
CA ILE A 202 -9.30 -6.63 13.74
C ILE A 202 -10.12 -7.89 13.44
N TYR A 203 -9.67 -9.05 13.90
CA TYR A 203 -10.39 -10.30 13.73
C TYR A 203 -11.80 -10.25 14.36
N HIS A 204 -11.89 -9.83 15.63
CA HIS A 204 -13.18 -9.77 16.33
C HIS A 204 -14.13 -8.74 15.71
N GLY A 205 -13.61 -7.59 15.29
CA GLY A 205 -14.40 -6.56 14.61
C GLY A 205 -14.92 -7.02 13.24
N ALA A 206 -14.08 -7.71 12.47
CA ALA A 206 -14.46 -8.23 11.14
C ALA A 206 -15.52 -9.34 11.23
N THR A 207 -15.49 -10.15 12.29
CA THR A 207 -16.41 -11.27 12.49
C THR A 207 -17.59 -10.95 13.42
N LEU A 208 -17.57 -9.79 14.08
CA LEU A 208 -18.51 -9.42 15.16
C LEU A 208 -18.52 -10.42 16.34
N LYS A 209 -17.45 -11.17 16.50
CA LYS A 209 -17.28 -12.07 17.63
C LYS A 209 -16.64 -11.31 18.79
N GLN A 210 -17.42 -10.93 19.77
CA GLN A 210 -16.89 -10.41 21.03
C GLN A 210 -16.72 -11.58 22.01
N PRO A 211 -15.49 -11.86 22.46
CA PRO A 211 -15.30 -12.84 23.52
C PRO A 211 -15.95 -12.33 24.81
N SER A 212 -16.46 -13.25 25.61
CA SER A 212 -17.15 -12.96 26.89
C SER A 212 -16.24 -12.31 27.93
N ALA A 213 -14.93 -12.54 27.84
CA ALA A 213 -13.91 -11.87 28.66
C ALA A 213 -12.58 -11.85 27.92
N LEU A 214 -11.91 -10.69 27.91
CA LEU A 214 -10.53 -10.51 27.49
C LEU A 214 -9.73 -10.02 28.69
N ASP A 215 -8.60 -10.62 28.93
CA ASP A 215 -7.66 -10.17 29.95
C ASP A 215 -6.65 -9.18 29.31
N PHE A 216 -6.72 -7.92 29.73
CA PHE A 216 -5.80 -6.87 29.32
C PHE A 216 -4.69 -6.61 30.36
N SER A 217 -4.45 -7.55 31.29
CA SER A 217 -3.35 -7.43 32.27
C SER A 217 -1.96 -7.53 31.63
N GLY A 218 -1.90 -8.00 30.38
CA GLY A 218 -0.64 -8.26 29.66
C GLY A 218 -0.03 -9.64 29.96
N ASN A 219 -0.62 -10.40 30.87
CA ASN A 219 -0.19 -11.78 31.17
C ASN A 219 -0.90 -12.81 30.29
N TRP A 220 -2.05 -12.45 29.74
CA TRP A 220 -2.80 -13.32 28.84
C TRP A 220 -2.35 -13.10 27.40
N LEU A 221 -2.14 -14.21 26.69
CA LEU A 221 -1.91 -14.23 25.25
C LEU A 221 -2.89 -15.21 24.61
N PRO A 222 -3.43 -14.90 23.42
CA PRO A 222 -4.41 -15.75 22.75
C PRO A 222 -3.74 -17.05 22.25
N ASP A 223 -3.85 -18.11 23.01
CA ASP A 223 -3.28 -19.43 22.72
C ASP A 223 -4.20 -20.34 21.88
N THR A 224 -5.46 -19.94 21.70
CA THR A 224 -6.49 -20.72 21.01
C THR A 224 -6.69 -20.32 19.54
N ALA A 225 -5.79 -19.52 18.99
CA ALA A 225 -5.96 -18.88 17.68
C ALA A 225 -5.48 -19.72 16.49
N TYR A 226 -4.90 -20.90 16.71
CA TYR A 226 -4.26 -21.71 15.67
C TYR A 226 -5.25 -22.26 14.63
N PHE A 227 -4.80 -22.41 13.39
CA PHE A 227 -5.50 -23.24 12.42
C PHE A 227 -5.58 -24.68 12.92
N LYS A 228 -6.78 -25.26 12.83
CA LYS A 228 -6.96 -26.69 13.08
C LYS A 228 -6.42 -27.50 11.90
N PRO A 229 -5.96 -28.74 12.13
CA PRO A 229 -5.55 -29.62 11.02
C PRO A 229 -6.65 -29.74 9.95
N GLY A 230 -6.29 -29.52 8.70
CA GLY A 230 -7.21 -29.55 7.57
C GLY A 230 -8.19 -28.39 7.45
N GLU A 231 -8.13 -27.38 8.32
CA GLU A 231 -9.08 -26.25 8.31
C GLU A 231 -8.99 -25.42 7.03
N LEU A 232 -7.78 -25.16 6.53
CA LEU A 232 -7.60 -24.46 5.27
C LEU A 232 -8.09 -25.26 4.06
N ALA A 233 -7.96 -26.58 4.10
CA ALA A 233 -8.37 -27.48 3.03
C ALA A 233 -9.90 -27.67 2.91
N LEU A 234 -10.68 -27.21 3.91
CA LEU A 234 -12.15 -27.26 3.87
C LEU A 234 -12.77 -26.19 2.95
N GLY A 235 -11.96 -25.36 2.32
CA GLY A 235 -12.43 -24.26 1.49
C GLY A 235 -12.67 -22.99 2.32
N TYR A 236 -11.76 -22.06 2.22
CA TYR A 236 -11.84 -20.77 2.93
C TYR A 236 -13.09 -19.97 2.57
N GLU A 237 -13.67 -20.16 1.38
CA GLU A 237 -14.91 -19.51 0.97
C GLU A 237 -16.13 -19.95 1.82
N THR A 238 -16.13 -21.17 2.31
CA THR A 238 -17.26 -21.74 3.07
C THR A 238 -17.11 -21.62 4.57
N ARG A 239 -15.88 -21.40 5.06
CA ARG A 239 -15.59 -21.17 6.47
C ARG A 239 -15.54 -19.68 6.79
N GLY A 240 -15.94 -19.28 7.98
CA GLY A 240 -15.79 -17.91 8.45
C GLY A 240 -14.31 -17.48 8.53
N LEU A 241 -14.08 -16.18 8.60
CA LEU A 241 -12.76 -15.61 8.88
C LEU A 241 -12.26 -16.11 10.24
N THR A 242 -10.99 -16.48 10.34
CA THR A 242 -10.29 -16.87 11.58
C THR A 242 -9.23 -15.82 11.94
N PHE A 243 -8.72 -15.86 13.18
CA PHE A 243 -7.59 -15.01 13.57
C PHE A 243 -6.36 -15.29 12.70
N MET A 244 -6.09 -16.56 12.38
CA MET A 244 -4.94 -16.94 11.57
C MET A 244 -5.06 -16.49 10.10
N ASP A 245 -6.25 -16.21 9.60
CA ASP A 245 -6.39 -15.53 8.31
C ASP A 245 -5.90 -14.08 8.36
N VAL A 246 -6.22 -13.35 9.44
CA VAL A 246 -5.70 -11.99 9.65
C VAL A 246 -4.18 -12.02 9.86
N TYR A 247 -3.68 -13.03 10.59
CA TYR A 247 -2.25 -13.27 10.75
C TYR A 247 -1.58 -13.50 9.39
N TYR A 248 -2.14 -14.36 8.55
CA TYR A 248 -1.66 -14.66 7.21
C TYR A 248 -1.60 -13.42 6.32
N LEU A 249 -2.65 -12.59 6.31
CA LEU A 249 -2.65 -11.34 5.53
C LEU A 249 -1.46 -10.43 5.88
N ASN A 250 -1.02 -10.43 7.14
CA ASN A 250 0.15 -9.66 7.58
C ASN A 250 1.48 -10.38 7.28
N ALA A 251 1.48 -11.69 7.19
CA ALA A 251 2.65 -12.54 7.13
C ALA A 251 2.89 -13.18 5.75
N ASP A 252 2.13 -12.82 4.72
CA ASP A 252 2.12 -13.50 3.42
C ASP A 252 3.49 -13.49 2.72
N ASN A 253 4.19 -12.37 2.78
CA ASN A 253 5.53 -12.24 2.21
C ASN A 253 6.56 -13.10 2.97
N ASP A 254 6.52 -13.06 4.31
CA ASP A 254 7.39 -13.89 5.15
C ASP A 254 7.14 -15.38 4.90
N LEU A 255 5.86 -15.79 4.86
CA LEU A 255 5.47 -17.17 4.58
C LEU A 255 5.95 -17.63 3.21
N GLY A 256 5.82 -16.79 2.20
CA GLY A 256 6.30 -17.07 0.85
C GLY A 256 7.80 -17.37 0.79
N ASP A 257 8.58 -16.62 1.54
CA ASP A 257 10.03 -16.80 1.62
C ASP A 257 10.42 -18.08 2.39
N VAL A 258 9.73 -18.40 3.47
CA VAL A 258 9.92 -19.67 4.21
C VAL A 258 9.62 -20.87 3.30
N ILE A 259 8.52 -20.83 2.56
CA ILE A 259 8.14 -21.90 1.63
C ILE A 259 9.17 -22.04 0.50
N ALA A 260 9.62 -20.93 -0.08
CA ALA A 260 10.63 -20.94 -1.13
C ALA A 260 11.96 -21.54 -0.63
N TYR A 261 12.38 -21.20 0.58
CA TYR A 261 13.57 -21.75 1.21
C TYR A 261 13.44 -23.26 1.43
N LEU A 262 12.31 -23.74 1.98
CA LEU A 262 12.08 -25.16 2.26
C LEU A 262 11.94 -26.02 0.99
N LYS A 263 11.57 -25.44 -0.13
CA LYS A 263 11.51 -26.12 -1.44
C LYS A 263 12.86 -26.15 -2.16
N GLU A 264 13.91 -25.59 -1.55
CA GLU A 264 15.24 -25.43 -2.17
C GLU A 264 15.18 -24.77 -3.56
N VAL A 265 14.26 -23.85 -3.74
CA VAL A 265 14.17 -23.08 -4.98
C VAL A 265 15.36 -22.14 -5.01
N ALA A 266 16.49 -22.68 -5.50
CA ALA A 266 17.81 -22.04 -5.50
C ALA A 266 17.88 -20.79 -6.38
N THR A 267 16.90 -20.56 -7.20
CA THR A 267 16.79 -19.33 -7.97
C THR A 267 15.53 -18.61 -7.55
N PRO A 268 15.64 -17.32 -7.20
CA PRO A 268 14.46 -16.49 -7.26
C PRO A 268 14.01 -16.63 -8.71
N SER A 269 12.98 -17.48 -8.88
CA SER A 269 12.29 -17.49 -10.14
C SER A 269 12.08 -16.05 -10.53
N SER A 270 11.93 -15.80 -11.78
CA SER A 270 11.55 -14.57 -12.46
C SER A 270 10.44 -13.71 -11.80
N ARG A 271 10.36 -13.69 -10.45
CA ARG A 271 9.48 -12.73 -9.76
C ARG A 271 9.91 -11.34 -10.20
N PRO A 272 8.99 -10.57 -10.74
CA PRO A 272 9.25 -9.20 -11.12
C PRO A 272 9.78 -8.41 -9.92
N GLU A 273 10.64 -7.46 -10.20
CA GLU A 273 11.08 -6.49 -9.21
C GLU A 273 9.89 -5.67 -8.74
N LYS A 274 9.82 -5.40 -7.44
CA LYS A 274 8.56 -4.99 -6.84
C LYS A 274 8.36 -3.49 -6.64
N CYS A 275 9.37 -2.63 -6.55
CA CYS A 275 9.16 -1.24 -6.15
C CYS A 275 10.17 -0.29 -6.76
N SER A 276 9.82 1.00 -6.77
CA SER A 276 10.78 2.09 -6.96
C SER A 276 10.54 3.16 -5.91
N ALA A 277 11.59 3.69 -5.36
CA ALA A 277 11.52 4.72 -4.34
C ALA A 277 12.68 5.70 -4.47
N PHE A 278 12.49 6.90 -3.98
CA PHE A 278 13.58 7.83 -3.73
C PHE A 278 13.29 8.74 -2.55
N LEU A 279 14.37 9.18 -1.96
CA LEU A 279 14.41 10.28 -1.02
C LEU A 279 15.21 11.41 -1.65
N LYS A 280 14.70 12.64 -1.66
CA LYS A 280 15.39 13.82 -2.19
C LYS A 280 15.42 14.93 -1.15
N ARG A 281 16.61 15.44 -0.88
CA ARG A 281 16.81 16.60 -0.01
C ARG A 281 16.75 17.89 -0.80
N ASN A 282 15.97 18.86 -0.32
CA ASN A 282 15.87 20.22 -0.84
C ASN A 282 16.08 21.22 0.32
N GLY A 283 17.31 21.56 0.61
CA GLY A 283 17.65 22.34 1.78
C GLY A 283 17.29 21.61 3.09
N LYS A 284 16.35 22.19 3.86
CA LYS A 284 15.82 21.58 5.11
C LYS A 284 14.65 20.66 4.88
N GLU A 285 14.03 20.70 3.70
CA GLU A 285 12.93 19.83 3.34
C GLU A 285 13.44 18.55 2.70
N VAL A 286 12.78 17.46 3.03
CA VAL A 286 13.02 16.16 2.43
C VAL A 286 11.72 15.65 1.83
N ILE A 287 11.81 15.22 0.57
CA ILE A 287 10.73 14.56 -0.14
C ILE A 287 11.01 13.07 -0.14
N LEU A 288 10.04 12.28 0.32
CA LEU A 288 10.08 10.82 0.29
C LEU A 288 9.00 10.32 -0.65
N THR A 289 9.35 9.37 -1.52
CA THR A 289 8.43 8.82 -2.52
C THR A 289 8.53 7.32 -2.59
N HIS A 290 7.46 6.70 -3.06
CA HIS A 290 7.42 5.27 -3.29
C HIS A 290 6.38 4.93 -4.37
N ASN A 291 6.63 3.90 -5.15
CA ASN A 291 5.59 3.19 -5.89
C ASN A 291 5.72 1.68 -5.63
N THR A 292 4.59 1.05 -5.40
CA THR A 292 4.53 -0.39 -5.16
C THR A 292 4.32 -1.13 -6.48
N TRP A 293 5.16 -2.11 -6.73
CA TRP A 293 4.95 -3.09 -7.80
C TRP A 293 4.49 -4.39 -7.18
N GLN A 294 3.31 -4.81 -7.55
CA GLN A 294 2.77 -6.11 -7.13
C GLN A 294 1.59 -6.51 -8.00
N GLY A 295 1.11 -7.74 -7.79
CA GLY A 295 -0.16 -8.18 -8.36
C GLY A 295 -1.33 -7.36 -7.82
N PHE A 296 -2.38 -7.23 -8.63
CA PHE A 296 -3.59 -6.46 -8.30
C PHE A 296 -4.54 -7.27 -7.40
N LEU A 297 -4.05 -7.75 -6.24
CA LEU A 297 -4.74 -8.72 -5.40
C LEU A 297 -5.58 -8.12 -4.27
N SER A 298 -5.27 -6.89 -3.86
CA SER A 298 -5.98 -6.21 -2.77
C SER A 298 -6.20 -4.74 -3.08
N GLN A 299 -7.20 -4.17 -2.42
CA GLN A 299 -7.44 -2.73 -2.49
C GLN A 299 -6.32 -1.97 -1.81
N THR A 300 -5.69 -1.05 -2.54
CA THR A 300 -4.78 -0.08 -1.96
C THR A 300 -5.59 0.94 -1.16
N MET A 301 -5.14 1.23 0.03
CA MET A 301 -5.83 2.13 0.95
C MET A 301 -4.86 3.03 1.71
N ASN A 302 -5.42 4.09 2.27
CA ASN A 302 -4.78 4.89 3.29
C ASN A 302 -5.39 4.60 4.64
N MET A 303 -4.58 4.48 5.68
CA MET A 303 -5.01 4.24 7.04
C MET A 303 -4.38 5.25 7.99
N THR A 304 -5.23 5.98 8.70
CA THR A 304 -4.85 6.81 9.83
C THR A 304 -5.29 6.12 11.12
N LEU A 305 -4.39 5.95 12.03
CA LEU A 305 -4.63 5.33 13.32
C LEU A 305 -4.14 6.24 14.44
N ALA A 306 -4.98 6.48 15.43
CA ALA A 306 -4.61 7.12 16.68
C ALA A 306 -5.04 6.24 17.86
N VAL A 307 -4.06 5.80 18.65
CA VAL A 307 -4.26 5.00 19.86
C VAL A 307 -3.65 5.75 21.03
N ASN A 308 -4.49 6.18 21.95
CA ASN A 308 -4.11 7.09 23.00
C ASN A 308 -3.48 8.38 22.43
N THR A 309 -2.59 9.02 23.19
CA THR A 309 -1.86 10.22 22.75
C THR A 309 -0.45 9.91 22.26
N ASP A 310 0.02 8.69 22.50
CA ASP A 310 1.39 8.29 22.25
C ASP A 310 1.62 7.70 20.86
N LEU A 311 0.59 7.19 20.21
CA LEU A 311 0.68 6.54 18.92
C LEU A 311 -0.30 7.11 17.90
N MET A 312 0.23 7.76 16.89
CA MET A 312 -0.52 8.09 15.67
C MET A 312 0.31 7.72 14.45
N THR A 313 -0.33 7.06 13.49
CA THR A 313 0.29 6.67 12.22
C THR A 313 -0.59 7.04 11.03
N PHE A 314 0.05 7.30 9.91
CA PHE A 314 -0.58 7.56 8.63
C PHE A 314 0.14 6.72 7.56
N ASN A 315 -0.46 5.62 7.14
CA ASN A 315 0.18 4.59 6.34
C ASN A 315 -0.60 4.27 5.07
N ALA A 316 0.10 4.03 3.98
CA ALA A 316 -0.44 3.32 2.83
C ALA A 316 -0.47 1.82 3.13
N GLY A 317 -1.59 1.15 2.85
CA GLY A 317 -1.77 -0.24 3.26
C GLY A 317 -2.82 -1.00 2.49
N SER A 318 -3.24 -2.11 3.06
CA SER A 318 -4.29 -2.99 2.58
C SER A 318 -5.21 -3.43 3.72
N PRO A 319 -6.41 -3.94 3.43
CA PRO A 319 -7.36 -4.32 4.48
C PRO A 319 -6.81 -5.38 5.44
N GLY A 320 -7.02 -5.17 6.75
CA GLY A 320 -6.64 -6.13 7.79
C GLY A 320 -5.19 -6.06 8.27
N LEU A 321 -4.36 -5.18 7.71
CA LEU A 321 -2.97 -5.05 8.11
C LEU A 321 -2.82 -4.20 9.37
N ILE A 322 -1.77 -4.50 10.16
CA ILE A 322 -1.35 -3.74 11.34
C ILE A 322 -0.21 -2.76 11.03
N ALA A 323 0.43 -2.89 9.87
CA ALA A 323 1.53 -2.07 9.38
C ALA A 323 1.24 -1.53 7.97
N SER A 324 2.16 -0.80 7.37
CA SER A 324 2.08 -0.44 5.97
C SER A 324 2.15 -1.68 5.08
N GLY A 325 1.19 -1.86 4.18
CA GLY A 325 1.19 -2.98 3.23
C GLY A 325 1.58 -2.58 1.80
N THR A 326 1.76 -1.29 1.56
CA THR A 326 2.29 -0.74 0.32
C THR A 326 3.46 0.21 0.60
N ASP A 327 4.14 -0.05 1.68
CA ASP A 327 5.52 0.33 2.02
C ASP A 327 5.76 1.85 2.05
N PHE A 328 4.82 2.61 2.64
CA PHE A 328 4.96 4.04 2.80
C PHE A 328 4.13 4.56 3.98
N GLY A 329 4.71 5.43 4.78
CA GLY A 329 4.00 6.05 5.88
C GLY A 329 4.84 6.98 6.73
N PHE A 330 4.19 7.48 7.79
CA PHE A 330 4.84 8.24 8.85
C PHE A 330 4.09 8.13 10.18
N ASN A 331 4.75 8.49 11.27
CA ASN A 331 4.18 8.52 12.60
C ASN A 331 4.26 9.92 13.23
N ASN A 332 3.55 10.12 14.35
CA ASN A 332 3.53 11.38 15.08
C ASN A 332 4.79 11.67 15.89
N LYS A 333 5.79 10.81 15.81
CA LYS A 333 7.13 11.04 16.39
C LYS A 333 8.09 11.65 15.37
N GLY A 334 7.59 11.92 14.15
CA GLY A 334 8.34 12.56 13.08
C GLY A 334 9.05 11.61 12.13
N MET A 335 8.87 10.31 12.27
CA MET A 335 9.50 9.33 11.37
C MET A 335 8.67 9.16 10.11
N MET A 336 9.33 9.28 8.94
CA MET A 336 8.82 8.85 7.64
C MET A 336 9.62 7.62 7.20
N PHE A 337 8.94 6.72 6.49
CA PHE A 337 9.57 5.51 5.96
C PHE A 337 8.96 5.09 4.63
N ASN A 338 9.77 4.45 3.81
CA ASN A 338 9.34 3.57 2.74
C ASN A 338 10.24 2.33 2.68
N GLU A 339 9.81 1.34 1.91
CA GLU A 339 10.52 0.07 1.76
C GLU A 339 10.69 -0.26 0.27
N THR A 340 11.76 -0.94 -0.07
CA THR A 340 11.92 -1.63 -1.35
C THR A 340 12.47 -3.02 -1.11
N THR A 341 11.73 -4.04 -1.54
CA THR A 341 12.08 -5.44 -1.34
C THR A 341 13.33 -5.81 -2.13
N HIS A 342 14.32 -6.44 -1.51
CA HIS A 342 15.49 -6.95 -2.20
C HIS A 342 15.19 -8.31 -2.83
N ARG A 343 15.70 -8.51 -4.03
CA ARG A 343 15.66 -9.82 -4.68
C ARG A 343 16.65 -10.76 -3.98
N MET A 344 16.16 -11.91 -3.52
CA MET A 344 16.91 -12.83 -2.68
C MET A 344 17.26 -14.12 -3.39
N ALA A 345 18.48 -14.62 -3.12
CA ALA A 345 18.70 -16.06 -3.10
C ALA A 345 18.37 -16.53 -1.67
N TYR A 346 17.44 -17.46 -1.53
CA TYR A 346 17.02 -18.00 -0.23
C TYR A 346 18.12 -18.89 0.34
N THR A 347 19.08 -18.29 1.04
CA THR A 347 20.24 -19.03 1.54
C THR A 347 20.17 -19.38 3.00
N GLN A 348 19.45 -18.59 3.78
CA GLN A 348 19.24 -18.83 5.22
C GLN A 348 17.93 -18.16 5.67
N VAL A 349 16.96 -18.99 6.09
CA VAL A 349 15.72 -18.56 6.69
C VAL A 349 15.53 -19.28 8.02
N LYS A 350 15.22 -18.53 9.07
CA LYS A 350 14.87 -19.03 10.40
C LYS A 350 13.36 -18.95 10.54
N ALA A 351 12.66 -20.04 10.29
CA ALA A 351 11.19 -20.06 10.26
C ALA A 351 10.54 -19.71 11.62
N ASP A 352 11.25 -19.96 12.72
CA ASP A 352 10.86 -19.64 14.10
C ASP A 352 11.41 -18.30 14.61
N GLY A 353 12.11 -17.52 13.77
CA GLY A 353 12.55 -16.16 14.09
C GLY A 353 11.38 -15.17 14.11
N LEU A 354 11.66 -13.94 14.56
CA LEU A 354 10.69 -12.86 14.51
C LEU A 354 10.53 -12.40 13.06
N TRP A 355 9.42 -12.78 12.42
CA TRP A 355 9.15 -12.45 11.01
C TRP A 355 9.12 -10.95 10.76
N LEU A 356 9.44 -10.54 9.54
CA LEU A 356 9.62 -9.12 9.24
C LEU A 356 8.38 -8.29 9.54
N PHE A 357 7.17 -8.78 9.26
CA PHE A 357 5.96 -7.97 9.47
C PHE A 357 5.80 -7.48 10.91
N TRP A 358 6.23 -8.26 11.93
CA TRP A 358 6.26 -7.83 13.34
C TRP A 358 7.30 -6.72 13.57
N ARG A 359 8.50 -6.91 13.01
CA ARG A 359 9.60 -5.95 13.15
C ARG A 359 9.29 -4.64 12.41
N ALA A 360 8.70 -4.74 11.21
CA ALA A 360 8.24 -3.59 10.44
C ALA A 360 7.16 -2.81 11.19
N ALA A 361 6.09 -3.50 11.65
CA ALA A 361 5.03 -2.86 12.42
C ALA A 361 5.55 -2.16 13.68
N LEU A 362 6.52 -2.79 14.38
CA LEU A 362 7.17 -2.21 15.55
C LEU A 362 7.99 -0.96 15.18
N ALA A 363 8.80 -1.03 14.13
CA ALA A 363 9.66 0.07 13.68
C ALA A 363 8.84 1.26 13.14
N GLU A 364 7.86 1.01 12.27
CA GLU A 364 7.02 2.03 11.67
C GLU A 364 6.23 2.83 12.71
N GLN A 365 5.71 2.17 13.74
CA GLN A 365 4.78 2.77 14.69
C GLN A 365 5.46 3.38 15.90
N PHE A 366 6.52 2.75 16.40
CA PHE A 366 7.08 3.13 17.69
C PHE A 366 8.45 3.81 17.62
N SER A 367 9.06 3.93 16.44
CA SER A 367 10.34 4.65 16.32
C SER A 367 10.16 6.13 16.57
N THR A 368 11.05 6.70 17.35
CA THR A 368 11.16 8.13 17.64
C THR A 368 12.37 8.77 16.96
N SER A 369 13.26 7.97 16.41
CA SER A 369 14.48 8.34 15.71
C SER A 369 14.87 7.28 14.68
N ILE A 370 15.83 7.60 13.81
CA ILE A 370 16.41 6.64 12.86
C ILE A 370 17.07 5.47 13.62
N ASP A 371 17.73 5.74 14.77
CA ASP A 371 18.35 4.68 15.57
C ASP A 371 17.32 3.71 16.16
N ASP A 372 16.16 4.22 16.61
CA ASP A 372 15.07 3.35 17.05
C ASP A 372 14.58 2.45 15.92
N PHE A 373 14.41 3.02 14.72
CA PHE A 373 14.00 2.22 13.56
C PHE A 373 15.01 1.12 13.25
N PHE A 374 16.31 1.46 13.24
CA PHE A 374 17.37 0.48 13.03
C PHE A 374 17.36 -0.60 14.11
N ARG A 375 17.15 -0.23 15.37
CA ARG A 375 17.05 -1.17 16.49
C ARG A 375 15.90 -2.14 16.30
N TYR A 376 14.68 -1.64 16.00
CA TYR A 376 13.49 -2.48 15.87
C TYR A 376 13.53 -3.40 14.65
N ILE A 377 13.93 -2.87 13.49
CA ILE A 377 13.95 -3.66 12.26
C ILE A 377 15.00 -4.79 12.30
N SER A 378 16.02 -4.66 13.15
CA SER A 378 17.10 -5.63 13.28
C SER A 378 16.93 -6.66 14.41
N LEU A 379 15.75 -6.70 15.07
CA LEU A 379 15.45 -7.66 16.12
C LEU A 379 15.31 -9.07 15.56
N ASP A 380 15.94 -10.06 16.19
CA ASP A 380 15.82 -11.51 15.92
C ASP A 380 15.49 -11.85 14.44
N ASN A 381 16.38 -11.43 13.54
CA ASN A 381 16.16 -11.50 12.11
C ASN A 381 15.86 -12.92 11.62
N SER A 382 14.67 -13.13 11.09
CA SER A 382 14.24 -14.40 10.49
C SER A 382 14.90 -14.69 9.13
N GLY A 383 15.50 -13.69 8.48
CA GLY A 383 15.98 -13.82 7.11
C GLY A 383 14.87 -13.86 6.05
N THR A 384 13.62 -13.61 6.46
CA THR A 384 12.48 -13.49 5.56
C THR A 384 12.30 -12.05 5.11
N TYR A 385 11.75 -11.84 3.92
CA TYR A 385 11.36 -10.58 3.32
C TYR A 385 12.43 -9.49 3.49
N LEU A 386 13.66 -9.82 3.08
CA LEU A 386 14.82 -8.92 3.20
C LEU A 386 14.68 -7.74 2.23
N ASN A 387 14.95 -6.54 2.72
CA ASN A 387 14.64 -5.30 2.03
C ASN A 387 15.55 -4.13 2.46
N GLY A 388 15.26 -2.95 1.88
CA GLY A 388 15.84 -1.67 2.26
C GLY A 388 14.77 -0.68 2.69
N TYR A 389 14.92 -0.09 3.89
CA TYR A 389 14.05 1.01 4.35
C TYR A 389 14.78 2.34 4.21
N MET A 390 14.19 3.28 3.45
CA MET A 390 14.61 4.69 3.49
C MET A 390 13.80 5.42 4.55
N LEU A 391 14.49 6.25 5.32
CA LEU A 391 13.99 6.88 6.53
C LEU A 391 14.25 8.39 6.51
N VAL A 392 13.33 9.13 7.09
CA VAL A 392 13.50 10.57 7.38
C VAL A 392 13.02 10.86 8.78
N ASP A 393 13.82 11.57 9.55
CA ASP A 393 13.39 12.23 10.78
C ASP A 393 12.99 13.68 10.44
N ALA A 394 11.69 13.94 10.38
CA ALA A 394 11.15 15.25 10.00
C ALA A 394 11.44 16.35 11.02
N LYS A 395 11.83 16.01 12.25
CA LYS A 395 12.16 16.99 13.30
C LYS A 395 13.42 17.78 12.96
N ASN A 396 14.42 17.11 12.39
CA ASN A 396 15.73 17.68 12.12
C ASN A 396 16.18 17.55 10.65
N GLY A 397 15.39 16.83 9.80
CA GLY A 397 15.72 16.58 8.41
C GLY A 397 16.81 15.52 8.23
N GLU A 398 17.12 14.74 9.25
CA GLU A 398 18.03 13.62 9.15
C GLU A 398 17.44 12.53 8.25
N THR A 399 18.31 11.89 7.47
CA THR A 399 17.92 10.81 6.55
C THR A 399 18.71 9.55 6.82
N GLY A 400 18.11 8.41 6.56
CA GLY A 400 18.74 7.12 6.75
C GLY A 400 18.31 6.10 5.71
N LEU A 401 19.08 5.03 5.61
CA LEU A 401 18.75 3.82 4.88
C LEU A 401 19.24 2.63 5.70
N VAL A 402 18.44 1.60 5.86
CA VAL A 402 18.90 0.30 6.33
C VAL A 402 18.67 -0.73 5.26
N GLU A 403 19.70 -1.46 4.90
CA GLU A 403 19.62 -2.60 3.99
C GLU A 403 19.96 -3.88 4.72
N MET A 404 19.19 -4.93 4.45
CA MET A 404 19.21 -6.16 5.21
C MET A 404 19.61 -7.35 4.34
N SER A 405 20.52 -8.17 4.88
CA SER A 405 20.70 -9.55 4.47
C SER A 405 20.42 -10.50 5.66
N TYR A 406 20.47 -11.80 5.40
CA TYR A 406 20.40 -12.78 6.49
C TYR A 406 21.61 -12.70 7.44
N ARG A 407 22.73 -12.08 7.00
CA ARG A 407 24.02 -12.01 7.70
C ARG A 407 24.35 -10.63 8.22
N CYS A 408 24.00 -9.59 7.47
CA CYS A 408 24.41 -8.22 7.76
C CYS A 408 23.23 -7.24 7.68
N PHE A 409 23.24 -6.27 8.59
CA PHE A 409 22.52 -5.01 8.44
C PHE A 409 23.51 -3.91 8.11
N ILE A 410 23.25 -3.12 7.07
CA ILE A 410 24.06 -1.98 6.68
C ILE A 410 23.22 -0.72 6.86
N TYR A 411 23.73 0.20 7.66
CA TYR A 411 23.06 1.42 8.09
C TYR A 411 23.73 2.63 7.48
N TYR A 412 22.97 3.45 6.79
CA TYR A 412 23.41 4.73 6.23
C TYR A 412 22.69 5.84 6.99
N ARG A 413 23.42 6.91 7.31
CA ARG A 413 22.90 8.04 8.06
C ARG A 413 23.51 9.34 7.57
N SER A 414 22.70 10.39 7.36
CA SER A 414 23.16 11.70 6.96
C SER A 414 22.31 12.81 7.57
N ASN A 415 22.97 13.82 8.05
CA ASN A 415 22.34 15.06 8.51
C ASN A 415 22.70 16.24 7.59
N GLY A 416 22.43 16.10 6.29
CA GLY A 416 22.64 17.13 5.27
C GLY A 416 24.03 17.14 4.62
N GLY A 417 24.82 16.09 4.84
CA GLY A 417 26.15 15.92 4.25
C GLY A 417 26.35 14.54 3.65
N VAL A 418 27.58 14.07 3.65
CA VAL A 418 27.92 12.70 3.22
C VAL A 418 27.29 11.68 4.18
N TYR A 419 26.92 10.52 3.67
CA TYR A 419 26.41 9.43 4.49
C TYR A 419 27.53 8.78 5.30
N THR A 420 27.32 8.67 6.61
CA THR A 420 28.08 7.77 7.47
C THR A 420 27.50 6.37 7.34
N VAL A 421 28.34 5.37 7.10
CA VAL A 421 27.91 3.98 6.93
C VAL A 421 28.48 3.14 8.07
N SER A 422 27.61 2.36 8.71
CA SER A 422 27.97 1.38 9.74
C SER A 422 27.30 0.04 9.46
N SER A 423 27.72 -1.00 10.16
CA SER A 423 27.18 -2.34 9.97
C SER A 423 26.97 -3.09 11.28
N LYS A 424 26.02 -4.03 11.27
CA LYS A 424 25.80 -5.01 12.34
C LYS A 424 25.89 -6.40 11.72
N SER A 425 26.85 -7.19 12.18
CA SER A 425 26.99 -8.61 11.82
C SER A 425 26.10 -9.49 12.71
N LEU A 426 25.50 -10.51 12.13
CA LEU A 426 24.69 -11.51 12.84
C LEU A 426 25.44 -12.81 13.08
N ASP A 427 26.52 -13.08 12.32
CA ASP A 427 27.34 -14.29 12.39
C ASP A 427 28.75 -14.04 12.99
N GLY A 428 29.00 -12.80 13.42
CA GLY A 428 30.29 -12.39 13.98
C GLY A 428 31.38 -12.11 12.94
N GLN A 429 31.11 -12.36 11.65
CA GLN A 429 32.07 -12.00 10.60
C GLN A 429 31.90 -10.53 10.17
N PRO A 430 32.97 -9.80 9.87
CA PRO A 430 32.87 -8.40 9.43
C PRO A 430 31.95 -8.24 8.21
N CYS A 431 31.16 -7.16 8.20
CA CYS A 431 30.37 -6.74 7.06
C CYS A 431 31.04 -5.53 6.39
N SER A 432 31.21 -5.55 5.06
CA SER A 432 31.66 -4.38 4.30
C SER A 432 30.61 -3.26 4.38
N THR A 433 31.10 -2.02 4.45
CA THR A 433 30.28 -0.79 4.36
C THR A 433 30.35 -0.13 2.99
N ASP A 434 30.91 -0.80 1.99
CA ASP A 434 30.97 -0.31 0.62
C ASP A 434 29.59 -0.28 -0.04
N TYR A 435 29.36 0.74 -0.87
CA TYR A 435 28.06 0.95 -1.53
C TYR A 435 28.22 1.58 -2.91
N ASP A 436 27.13 1.53 -3.67
CA ASP A 436 27.02 2.11 -5.01
C ASP A 436 26.78 3.63 -4.92
N PRO A 437 27.72 4.48 -5.34
CA PRO A 437 27.58 5.92 -5.26
C PRO A 437 26.54 6.51 -6.22
N ALA A 438 26.02 5.72 -7.17
CA ALA A 438 24.90 6.17 -8.01
C ALA A 438 23.55 6.06 -7.28
N MET A 439 23.46 5.26 -6.23
CA MET A 439 22.23 5.04 -5.46
C MET A 439 22.20 5.84 -4.14
N VAL A 440 23.36 6.10 -3.56
CA VAL A 440 23.53 6.83 -2.30
C VAL A 440 24.40 8.06 -2.55
N THR A 441 23.80 9.23 -2.55
CA THR A 441 24.48 10.52 -2.77
C THR A 441 24.16 11.47 -1.62
N PRO A 442 24.88 12.60 -1.44
CA PRO A 442 24.53 13.60 -0.45
C PRO A 442 23.10 14.15 -0.60
N ASP A 443 22.60 14.20 -1.84
CA ASP A 443 21.34 14.85 -2.19
C ASP A 443 20.14 13.89 -2.25
N TYR A 444 20.39 12.61 -2.53
CA TYR A 444 19.31 11.63 -2.68
C TYR A 444 19.74 10.20 -2.37
N LEU A 445 18.76 9.40 -1.99
CA LEU A 445 18.81 7.94 -1.96
C LEU A 445 17.82 7.38 -2.98
N THR A 446 18.14 6.22 -3.57
CA THR A 446 17.23 5.49 -4.46
C THR A 446 17.05 4.04 -4.01
N GLY A 447 15.84 3.51 -4.17
CA GLY A 447 15.48 2.10 -3.95
C GLY A 447 14.84 1.53 -5.21
N ILE A 448 15.33 0.38 -5.67
CA ILE A 448 14.89 -0.26 -6.92
C ILE A 448 14.85 -1.79 -6.84
N ASN A 449 14.67 -2.37 -5.68
CA ASN A 449 14.77 -3.82 -5.43
C ASN A 449 16.16 -4.42 -5.67
N PHE A 450 17.17 -3.58 -5.63
CA PHE A 450 18.57 -3.95 -5.75
C PHE A 450 19.36 -3.16 -4.70
N PRO A 451 20.07 -3.83 -3.80
CA PRO A 451 20.74 -3.13 -2.70
C PRO A 451 21.79 -2.14 -3.20
N ALA A 452 21.90 -1.00 -2.51
CA ALA A 452 23.03 -0.10 -2.70
C ALA A 452 24.29 -0.70 -2.07
N SER A 453 24.17 -1.41 -0.94
CA SER A 453 25.28 -2.09 -0.26
C SER A 453 25.88 -3.22 -1.09
N LEU A 454 27.20 -3.20 -1.28
CA LEU A 454 27.93 -4.29 -1.94
C LEU A 454 27.93 -5.57 -1.09
N GLN A 455 27.92 -5.43 0.25
CA GLN A 455 27.80 -6.57 1.16
C GLN A 455 26.46 -7.29 0.99
N VAL A 456 25.36 -6.54 1.02
CA VAL A 456 24.00 -7.10 0.88
C VAL A 456 23.83 -7.74 -0.51
N ARG A 457 24.37 -7.12 -1.58
CA ARG A 457 24.41 -7.73 -2.93
C ARG A 457 25.09 -9.10 -2.92
N THR A 458 26.24 -9.19 -2.26
CA THR A 458 27.02 -10.43 -2.15
C THR A 458 26.26 -11.50 -1.39
N ASP A 459 25.72 -11.16 -0.21
CA ASP A 459 24.98 -12.08 0.65
C ASP A 459 23.72 -12.63 -0.05
N LEU A 460 23.00 -11.76 -0.76
CA LEU A 460 21.77 -12.12 -1.48
C LEU A 460 22.03 -12.69 -2.88
N LYS A 461 23.28 -12.75 -3.32
CA LYS A 461 23.65 -13.10 -4.70
C LYS A 461 22.86 -12.27 -5.74
N SER A 462 22.61 -11.00 -5.40
CA SER A 462 21.81 -10.11 -6.23
C SER A 462 22.59 -9.71 -7.48
N THR A 463 21.95 -9.83 -8.65
CA THR A 463 22.48 -9.36 -9.92
C THR A 463 21.67 -8.16 -10.40
N ASN A 464 22.38 -7.07 -10.76
CA ASN A 464 21.71 -5.91 -11.34
C ASN A 464 21.36 -6.19 -12.80
N ASN A 465 20.17 -6.71 -13.03
CA ASN A 465 19.61 -6.87 -14.36
C ASN A 465 18.79 -5.64 -14.82
N ARG A 466 18.80 -4.54 -14.04
CA ARG A 466 17.99 -3.34 -14.31
C ARG A 466 18.73 -2.01 -14.13
N PRO A 467 19.85 -1.81 -14.81
CA PRO A 467 20.59 -0.55 -14.72
C PRO A 467 19.80 0.66 -15.27
N ALA A 468 18.69 0.41 -15.99
CA ALA A 468 17.88 1.47 -16.58
C ALA A 468 17.23 2.36 -15.51
N ARG A 469 16.65 1.79 -14.43
CA ARG A 469 16.02 2.59 -13.37
C ARG A 469 17.03 3.46 -12.62
N ILE A 470 18.23 2.93 -12.34
CA ILE A 470 19.30 3.73 -11.72
C ILE A 470 19.66 4.92 -12.62
N ARG A 471 19.87 4.68 -13.94
CA ARG A 471 20.16 5.76 -14.88
C ARG A 471 19.03 6.79 -14.95
N GLN A 472 17.78 6.34 -14.98
CA GLN A 472 16.62 7.24 -14.98
C GLN A 472 16.58 8.11 -13.72
N PHE A 473 16.80 7.53 -12.54
CA PHE A 473 16.89 8.29 -11.29
C PHE A 473 18.05 9.29 -11.31
N THR A 474 19.25 8.87 -11.73
CA THR A 474 20.42 9.75 -11.82
C THR A 474 20.17 10.94 -12.75
N GLN A 475 19.40 10.75 -13.83
CA GLN A 475 19.05 11.81 -14.77
C GLN A 475 17.93 12.74 -14.26
N LEU A 476 16.93 12.21 -13.57
CA LEU A 476 15.70 12.92 -13.24
C LEU A 476 15.74 13.57 -11.85
N LEU A 477 16.40 12.94 -10.86
CA LEU A 477 16.41 13.42 -9.48
C LEU A 477 17.04 14.81 -9.26
N PRO A 478 18.06 15.24 -10.03
CA PRO A 478 18.54 16.61 -9.93
C PRO A 478 17.46 17.68 -10.19
N GLY A 479 16.44 17.35 -11.00
CA GLY A 479 15.30 18.24 -11.30
C GLY A 479 14.15 18.20 -10.30
N VAL A 480 14.23 17.36 -9.26
CA VAL A 480 13.18 17.30 -8.23
C VAL A 480 13.38 18.43 -7.22
N ILE A 481 12.51 19.41 -7.27
CA ILE A 481 12.54 20.60 -6.40
C ILE A 481 11.29 20.75 -5.53
N ASP A 482 10.20 20.05 -5.89
CA ASP A 482 8.91 20.13 -5.19
C ASP A 482 8.09 18.84 -5.35
N VAL A 483 6.90 18.83 -4.77
CA VAL A 483 5.95 17.70 -4.85
C VAL A 483 5.50 17.43 -6.28
N ALA A 484 5.35 18.44 -7.13
CA ALA A 484 4.87 18.25 -8.50
C ALA A 484 5.92 17.52 -9.36
N THR A 485 7.17 17.93 -9.27
CA THR A 485 8.30 17.26 -9.93
C THR A 485 8.57 15.89 -9.36
N ALA A 486 8.41 15.69 -8.03
CA ALA A 486 8.51 14.38 -7.40
C ALA A 486 7.44 13.39 -7.89
N LYS A 487 6.19 13.85 -8.04
CA LYS A 487 5.11 13.04 -8.65
C LYS A 487 5.46 12.61 -10.07
N SER A 488 6.01 13.52 -10.85
CA SER A 488 6.40 13.22 -12.24
C SER A 488 7.50 12.17 -12.32
N VAL A 489 8.49 12.24 -11.42
CA VAL A 489 9.61 11.28 -11.40
C VAL A 489 9.16 9.91 -10.91
N ILE A 490 8.40 9.84 -9.79
CA ILE A 490 8.00 8.54 -9.24
C ILE A 490 7.00 7.80 -10.14
N THR A 491 6.33 8.51 -11.04
CA THR A 491 5.43 7.94 -12.05
C THR A 491 6.00 7.98 -13.46
N TYR A 492 7.31 8.16 -13.59
CA TYR A 492 7.97 8.16 -14.89
C TYR A 492 7.91 6.80 -15.56
N THR A 493 7.38 6.77 -16.78
CA THR A 493 7.30 5.57 -17.62
C THR A 493 8.04 5.84 -18.92
N ASP A 494 9.03 5.01 -19.21
CA ASP A 494 9.77 5.05 -20.46
C ASP A 494 9.03 4.20 -21.51
N PRO A 495 8.58 4.76 -22.62
CA PRO A 495 7.91 4.00 -23.68
C PRO A 495 8.79 2.88 -24.28
N ALA A 496 10.10 3.06 -24.28
CA ALA A 496 11.05 2.07 -24.81
C ALA A 496 11.47 1.01 -23.76
N ASN A 497 11.17 1.25 -22.48
CA ASN A 497 11.56 0.36 -21.39
C ASN A 497 10.40 0.14 -20.40
N PRO A 498 9.66 -0.96 -20.52
CA PRO A 498 8.52 -1.24 -19.66
C PRO A 498 8.88 -1.36 -18.17
N LEU A 499 10.15 -1.65 -17.87
CA LEU A 499 10.68 -1.77 -16.52
C LEU A 499 11.35 -0.47 -16.04
N SER A 500 10.70 0.65 -16.32
CA SER A 500 11.06 1.99 -15.86
C SER A 500 10.68 2.24 -14.40
N ILE A 501 10.91 3.45 -13.89
CA ILE A 501 10.60 3.81 -12.50
C ILE A 501 9.15 3.44 -12.15
N PHE A 502 8.19 3.76 -13.04
CA PHE A 502 6.81 3.33 -12.89
C PHE A 502 6.52 2.24 -13.95
N GLY A 503 6.58 0.98 -13.53
CA GLY A 503 6.52 -0.16 -14.42
C GLY A 503 5.13 -0.40 -15.00
N ARG A 504 5.08 -0.62 -16.31
CA ARG A 504 3.85 -0.87 -17.05
C ARG A 504 3.55 -2.35 -17.13
N TRP A 505 2.40 -2.77 -16.65
CA TRP A 505 1.94 -4.16 -16.72
C TRP A 505 1.84 -4.69 -18.14
N ASP A 506 1.29 -3.87 -19.04
CA ASP A 506 1.05 -4.24 -20.43
C ASP A 506 2.32 -4.47 -21.25
N LEU A 507 3.45 -3.89 -20.84
CA LEU A 507 4.72 -4.06 -21.52
C LEU A 507 5.68 -4.98 -20.78
N ALA A 508 5.72 -4.91 -19.44
CA ALA A 508 6.68 -5.66 -18.63
C ALA A 508 6.25 -7.11 -18.42
N TYR A 509 4.98 -7.28 -18.10
CA TYR A 509 4.38 -8.55 -17.72
C TYR A 509 2.99 -8.69 -18.34
N GLY A 510 2.69 -7.89 -19.34
CA GLY A 510 1.42 -7.85 -20.03
C GLY A 510 1.24 -8.99 -21.02
N GLU A 511 0.08 -8.95 -21.71
CA GLU A 511 -0.40 -9.97 -22.62
C GLU A 511 0.63 -10.41 -23.67
N THR A 512 1.44 -9.48 -24.14
CA THR A 512 2.38 -9.74 -25.24
C THR A 512 3.72 -10.30 -24.80
N ALA A 513 4.19 -9.92 -23.61
CA ALA A 513 5.51 -10.32 -23.12
C ALA A 513 5.46 -11.60 -22.27
N TYR A 514 4.46 -11.71 -21.39
CA TYR A 514 4.29 -12.83 -20.46
C TYR A 514 2.82 -13.17 -20.26
N PRO A 515 2.13 -13.72 -21.28
CA PRO A 515 0.68 -13.91 -21.24
C PRO A 515 0.19 -14.91 -20.19
N LYS A 516 1.11 -15.64 -19.56
CA LYS A 516 0.80 -16.66 -18.56
C LYS A 516 1.09 -16.23 -17.13
N MET A 517 1.66 -15.04 -16.91
CA MET A 517 2.00 -14.55 -15.58
C MET A 517 0.92 -13.66 -15.00
N VAL A 518 0.86 -13.59 -13.68
CA VAL A 518 0.07 -12.55 -12.98
C VAL A 518 0.57 -11.20 -13.43
N PRO A 519 -0.33 -10.27 -13.78
CA PRO A 519 0.08 -8.90 -14.04
C PRO A 519 0.74 -8.34 -12.79
N ASP A 520 1.98 -7.96 -12.92
CA ASP A 520 2.78 -7.35 -11.86
C ASP A 520 3.42 -6.08 -12.40
N GLY A 521 3.26 -5.01 -11.67
CA GLY A 521 3.76 -3.70 -12.05
C GLY A 521 3.34 -2.66 -11.02
N SER A 522 3.57 -1.40 -11.32
CA SER A 522 3.20 -0.31 -10.41
C SER A 522 1.68 -0.22 -10.25
N ILE A 523 1.19 -0.43 -9.03
CA ILE A 523 -0.24 -0.31 -8.69
C ILE A 523 -0.59 1.02 -8.06
N ASP A 524 0.38 1.70 -7.47
CA ASP A 524 0.20 2.98 -6.80
C ASP A 524 1.47 3.85 -6.88
N ALA A 525 1.36 5.10 -6.45
CA ALA A 525 2.50 5.96 -6.13
C ALA A 525 2.16 6.89 -4.96
N LYS A 526 3.15 7.16 -4.11
CA LYS A 526 3.04 7.99 -2.91
C LYS A 526 4.13 9.05 -2.89
N VAL A 527 3.78 10.25 -2.37
CA VAL A 527 4.71 11.38 -2.18
C VAL A 527 4.37 12.08 -0.87
N GLY A 528 5.33 12.14 0.03
CA GLY A 528 5.25 12.86 1.31
C GLY A 528 6.43 13.80 1.50
N THR A 529 6.28 14.78 2.39
CA THR A 529 7.32 15.74 2.73
C THR A 529 7.47 15.86 4.25
N THR A 530 8.63 16.31 4.69
CA THR A 530 8.86 16.61 6.11
C THR A 530 7.89 17.65 6.66
N GLU A 531 7.41 18.59 5.84
CA GLU A 531 6.39 19.57 6.23
C GLU A 531 5.05 18.88 6.55
N MET A 532 4.61 17.93 5.72
CA MET A 532 3.38 17.15 5.98
C MET A 532 3.48 16.40 7.30
N VAL A 533 4.63 15.80 7.58
CA VAL A 533 4.85 15.07 8.84
C VAL A 533 4.86 16.01 10.04
N ARG A 534 5.53 17.16 9.96
CA ARG A 534 5.48 18.16 11.03
C ARG A 534 4.06 18.65 11.31
N SER A 535 3.25 18.81 10.25
CA SER A 535 1.82 19.13 10.41
C SER A 535 1.06 18.00 11.10
N PHE A 536 1.36 16.74 10.77
CA PHE A 536 0.77 15.58 11.42
C PHE A 536 1.15 15.45 12.90
N MET A 537 2.40 15.75 13.24
CA MET A 537 2.88 15.75 14.64
C MET A 537 2.12 16.73 15.53
N ALA A 538 1.57 17.80 14.95
CA ALA A 538 0.83 18.82 15.68
C ALA A 538 -0.63 18.43 15.99
N LEU A 539 -1.11 17.28 15.49
CA LEU A 539 -2.49 16.83 15.71
C LEU A 539 -2.69 16.33 17.14
N SER A 540 -3.91 16.53 17.67
CA SER A 540 -4.28 16.12 19.03
C SER A 540 -4.62 14.63 19.17
N GLY A 541 -4.79 13.93 18.06
CA GLY A 541 -5.25 12.53 18.04
C GLY A 541 -6.77 12.41 18.31
N GLU A 542 -7.56 13.43 18.02
CA GLU A 542 -9.02 13.41 18.10
C GLU A 542 -9.65 13.29 16.71
N LEU A 543 -10.71 12.47 16.60
CA LEU A 543 -11.47 12.35 15.36
C LEU A 543 -12.19 13.66 15.04
N ASP A 544 -11.94 14.21 13.87
CA ASP A 544 -12.68 15.34 13.32
C ASP A 544 -13.15 15.02 11.89
N LEU A 545 -14.43 14.71 11.75
CA LEU A 545 -15.02 14.36 10.45
C LEU A 545 -15.02 15.50 9.43
N HIS A 546 -14.75 16.72 9.86
CA HIS A 546 -14.68 17.92 9.03
C HIS A 546 -13.24 18.41 8.83
N ALA A 547 -12.25 17.73 9.41
CA ALA A 547 -10.86 18.10 9.25
C ALA A 547 -10.44 18.03 7.77
N LYS A 548 -9.79 19.07 7.32
CA LYS A 548 -9.19 19.18 5.98
C LYS A 548 -7.67 19.10 6.03
N THR A 549 -7.14 18.49 7.06
CA THR A 549 -5.69 18.41 7.28
C THR A 549 -5.05 17.47 6.29
N THR A 550 -3.81 17.72 5.98
CA THR A 550 -3.09 17.10 4.88
C THR A 550 -2.36 15.83 5.31
N GLY A 551 -2.66 14.72 4.64
CA GLY A 551 -1.81 13.54 4.65
C GLY A 551 -0.71 13.61 3.58
N PHE A 552 -0.40 12.48 2.96
CA PHE A 552 0.49 12.45 1.80
C PHE A 552 -0.31 12.36 0.49
N TRP A 553 0.36 12.65 -0.63
CA TRP A 553 -0.19 12.44 -1.95
C TRP A 553 -0.13 10.95 -2.31
N MET A 554 -1.26 10.42 -2.75
CA MET A 554 -1.38 9.05 -3.19
C MET A 554 -2.14 8.97 -4.51
N ARG A 555 -1.70 8.10 -5.40
CA ARG A 555 -2.47 7.67 -6.56
C ARG A 555 -2.64 6.15 -6.51
N TYR A 556 -3.77 5.67 -7.00
CA TYR A 556 -4.01 4.25 -7.19
C TYR A 556 -4.24 3.98 -8.67
N GLY A 557 -3.59 2.96 -9.18
CA GLY A 557 -3.70 2.53 -10.57
C GLY A 557 -2.36 2.46 -11.29
N THR A 558 -2.28 1.49 -12.19
CA THR A 558 -1.16 1.26 -13.10
C THR A 558 -0.93 2.49 -14.00
N PRO A 559 0.21 2.57 -14.69
CA PRO A 559 0.45 3.60 -15.69
C PRO A 559 -0.68 3.65 -16.73
N VAL A 560 -1.16 4.85 -16.98
CA VAL A 560 -2.18 5.10 -18.00
C VAL A 560 -1.54 4.93 -19.39
N VAL A 561 -2.10 4.05 -20.20
CA VAL A 561 -1.63 3.80 -21.55
C VAL A 561 -2.43 4.67 -22.52
N ASN A 562 -1.73 5.49 -23.30
CA ASN A 562 -2.35 6.37 -24.32
C ASN A 562 -3.49 7.26 -23.77
N GLY A 563 -3.36 7.71 -22.53
CA GLY A 563 -4.37 8.58 -21.89
C GLY A 563 -5.63 7.85 -21.41
N SER A 564 -5.72 6.53 -21.55
CA SER A 564 -6.88 5.75 -21.13
C SER A 564 -6.69 5.15 -19.74
N PRO A 565 -7.70 5.19 -18.86
CA PRO A 565 -7.65 4.51 -17.56
C PRO A 565 -7.59 3.00 -17.74
N PHE A 566 -7.00 2.31 -16.77
CA PHE A 566 -7.03 0.86 -16.72
C PHE A 566 -8.42 0.39 -16.26
N ILE A 567 -8.98 -0.59 -16.98
CA ILE A 567 -10.28 -1.22 -16.68
C ILE A 567 -10.08 -2.72 -16.60
N TRP A 568 -10.21 -3.27 -15.38
CA TRP A 568 -9.95 -4.67 -15.08
C TRP A 568 -10.85 -5.62 -15.90
N SER A 569 -12.15 -5.36 -15.95
CA SER A 569 -13.12 -6.19 -16.69
C SER A 569 -12.90 -6.21 -18.21
N GLN A 570 -12.12 -5.29 -18.74
CA GLN A 570 -11.74 -5.23 -20.16
C GLN A 570 -10.34 -5.81 -20.41
N SER A 571 -9.59 -6.12 -19.36
CA SER A 571 -8.25 -6.69 -19.47
C SER A 571 -8.31 -8.20 -19.74
N SER A 572 -7.20 -8.77 -20.24
CA SER A 572 -7.05 -10.21 -20.38
C SER A 572 -6.97 -10.95 -19.05
N TRP A 573 -6.73 -10.21 -17.95
CA TRP A 573 -6.65 -10.77 -16.59
C TRP A 573 -7.97 -10.83 -15.84
N LYS A 574 -9.09 -10.42 -16.46
CA LYS A 574 -10.45 -10.46 -15.86
C LYS A 574 -10.88 -11.84 -15.34
N TRP A 575 -10.23 -12.90 -15.81
CA TRP A 575 -10.46 -14.27 -15.35
C TRP A 575 -10.04 -14.49 -13.87
N GLN A 576 -9.21 -13.64 -13.30
CA GLN A 576 -8.76 -13.75 -11.90
C GLN A 576 -9.88 -13.52 -10.87
N LYS A 577 -11.04 -13.03 -11.29
CA LYS A 577 -12.24 -12.85 -10.44
C LYS A 577 -11.94 -12.19 -9.08
N LEU A 578 -11.12 -11.16 -9.09
CA LEU A 578 -10.75 -10.44 -7.87
C LEU A 578 -11.98 -9.85 -7.19
N ARG A 579 -12.01 -9.95 -5.86
CA ARG A 579 -13.08 -9.44 -5.01
C ARG A 579 -12.69 -8.10 -4.40
N ASP A 580 -13.64 -7.17 -4.32
CA ASP A 580 -13.51 -5.86 -3.68
C ASP A 580 -12.34 -5.00 -4.20
N VAL A 581 -12.03 -5.15 -5.50
CA VAL A 581 -11.03 -4.35 -6.20
C VAL A 581 -11.75 -3.47 -7.21
N PRO A 582 -11.39 -2.18 -7.34
CA PRO A 582 -12.03 -1.29 -8.30
C PRO A 582 -11.82 -1.79 -9.74
N ASP A 583 -12.90 -1.89 -10.52
CA ASP A 583 -12.83 -2.26 -11.92
C ASP A 583 -12.08 -1.23 -12.76
N ARG A 584 -12.27 0.07 -12.43
CA ARG A 584 -11.63 1.19 -13.11
C ARG A 584 -10.73 1.95 -12.16
N VAL A 585 -9.50 2.22 -12.58
CA VAL A 585 -8.54 3.05 -11.85
C VAL A 585 -7.99 4.14 -12.75
N ASP A 586 -8.21 5.38 -12.35
CA ASP A 586 -7.88 6.56 -13.17
C ASP A 586 -6.44 7.05 -12.95
N GLY A 587 -5.76 6.57 -11.94
CA GLY A 587 -4.37 6.91 -11.66
C GLY A 587 -4.14 8.39 -11.34
N VAL A 588 -5.07 9.04 -10.64
CA VAL A 588 -4.99 10.46 -10.29
C VAL A 588 -4.39 10.62 -8.90
N PHE A 589 -3.38 11.49 -8.77
CA PHE A 589 -2.85 11.85 -7.45
C PHE A 589 -3.89 12.61 -6.63
N THR A 590 -4.16 12.11 -5.45
CA THR A 590 -5.08 12.68 -4.47
C THR A 590 -4.31 12.97 -3.19
N LEU A 591 -4.47 14.17 -2.64
CA LEU A 591 -4.02 14.46 -1.29
C LEU A 591 -5.00 13.77 -0.32
N MET A 592 -4.52 12.75 0.39
CA MET A 592 -5.37 11.97 1.26
C MET A 592 -5.75 12.80 2.50
N PRO A 593 -7.05 12.96 2.78
CA PRO A 593 -7.48 13.75 3.93
C PRO A 593 -7.24 12.98 5.24
N LEU A 594 -6.94 13.73 6.27
CA LEU A 594 -6.94 13.28 7.65
C LEU A 594 -8.25 13.72 8.32
N HIS A 595 -8.93 12.81 8.99
CA HIS A 595 -10.13 13.11 9.79
C HIS A 595 -9.77 13.26 11.27
N MET A 596 -8.77 14.09 11.56
CA MET A 596 -8.20 14.27 12.90
C MET A 596 -7.84 15.73 13.17
N LYS A 597 -7.95 16.13 14.45
CA LYS A 597 -7.44 17.40 14.98
C LYS A 597 -6.01 17.23 15.46
#